data_bddc10e5700026a7b99ff7f9fe233871
#
_entry.id   bddc10e5700026a7b99ff7f9fe233871
#
_cell.length_a   1.000
_cell.length_b   1.000
_cell.length_c   1.000
_cell.angle_alpha   90.00
_cell.angle_beta   90.00
_cell.angle_gamma   90.00
#
_symmetry.space_group_name_H-M   'P 1'
#
loop_
_entity.id
_entity.type
_entity.pdbx_description
1 polymer ?
#
loop_
_entity_poly.entity_id
_entity_poly.type
_entity_poly.pdbx_seq_one_letter_code
_entity_poly.pdbx_strand_id
1 'polypeptide(L)'
;MDKLAPKLIRRAAKKNYVAIIIDPIYKVITGDENSADQMANFCNQFDKVCTELGCAVIYCHHHSKGNQGGKKSMDRASGSGVFARDPDALLDLIELEPTEALMKQEENKAICKVCTDYLDAHFKWEEDLPRTIY
;
A
#
# COMPACT_ATOMS: atom_id res chain seq x y z
N MET A 1 -10.55 18.21 12.44
CA MET A 1 -10.22 17.26 11.37
C MET A 1 -9.22 17.78 10.34
N ASP A 2 -9.11 19.06 10.10
CA ASP A 2 -8.37 19.64 8.96
C ASP A 2 -6.91 20.01 9.20
N LYS A 3 -6.18 19.24 10.02
CA LYS A 3 -4.81 19.65 10.43
C LYS A 3 -3.69 18.85 9.74
N LEU A 4 -4.01 17.77 9.00
CA LEU A 4 -2.98 16.92 8.39
C LEU A 4 -2.35 17.60 7.19
N ALA A 5 -3.14 17.98 6.19
CA ALA A 5 -2.63 18.65 4.98
C ALA A 5 -1.83 19.92 5.30
N PRO A 6 -2.32 20.88 6.10
CA PRO A 6 -1.54 22.07 6.45
C PRO A 6 -0.22 21.76 7.14
N LYS A 7 -0.16 20.70 7.96
CA LYS A 7 1.09 20.29 8.62
C LYS A 7 2.09 19.70 7.63
N LEU A 8 1.63 18.82 6.73
CA LEU A 8 2.46 18.21 5.69
C LEU A 8 3.00 19.29 4.74
N ILE A 9 2.11 20.14 4.23
CA ILE A 9 2.47 21.22 3.32
C ILE A 9 3.53 22.13 3.96
N ARG A 10 3.30 22.61 5.18
CA ARG A 10 4.26 23.49 5.87
C ARG A 10 5.63 22.85 6.09
N ARG A 11 5.68 21.54 6.36
CA ARG A 11 6.94 20.81 6.58
C ARG A 11 7.67 20.52 5.27
N ALA A 12 6.93 20.18 4.23
CA ALA A 12 7.47 19.75 2.95
C ALA A 12 7.74 20.90 1.96
N ALA A 13 7.06 22.05 2.11
CA ALA A 13 7.15 23.19 1.17
C ALA A 13 8.58 23.76 0.94
N LYS A 14 9.49 23.51 1.88
CA LYS A 14 10.89 23.97 1.77
C LYS A 14 11.79 23.03 0.97
N LYS A 15 11.26 21.90 0.51
CA LYS A 15 12.01 20.85 -0.18
C LYS A 15 11.18 20.35 -1.36
N ASN A 16 11.83 20.12 -2.48
CA ASN A 16 11.18 19.61 -3.69
C ASN A 16 11.07 18.09 -3.62
N TYR A 17 10.15 17.57 -2.78
CA TYR A 17 9.85 16.16 -2.74
C TYR A 17 9.00 15.77 -3.95
N VAL A 18 9.31 14.65 -4.59
CA VAL A 18 8.50 14.05 -5.66
C VAL A 18 7.36 13.18 -5.13
N ALA A 19 7.51 12.68 -3.90
CA ALA A 19 6.49 11.88 -3.24
C ALA A 19 6.56 12.00 -1.72
N ILE A 20 5.42 11.84 -1.07
CA ILE A 20 5.27 11.68 0.39
C ILE A 20 4.69 10.30 0.63
N ILE A 21 5.37 9.48 1.44
CA ILE A 21 4.94 8.12 1.77
C ILE A 21 4.41 8.09 3.20
N ILE A 22 3.22 7.52 3.39
CA ILE A 22 2.55 7.34 4.68
C ILE A 22 2.35 5.85 4.93
N ASP A 23 3.15 5.27 5.80
CA ASP A 23 3.10 3.85 6.13
C ASP A 23 3.10 3.63 7.65
N PRO A 24 2.04 3.05 8.19
CA PRO A 24 0.72 2.83 7.59
C PRO A 24 -0.23 4.02 7.79
N ILE A 25 -1.25 4.10 6.92
CA ILE A 25 -2.22 5.20 6.92
C ILE A 25 -3.05 5.28 8.20
N TYR A 26 -3.36 4.16 8.86
CA TYR A 26 -4.20 4.15 10.06
C TYR A 26 -3.63 4.98 11.22
N LYS A 27 -2.33 5.23 11.24
CA LYS A 27 -1.69 6.07 12.28
C LYS A 27 -2.03 7.55 12.14
N VAL A 28 -2.51 7.97 11.00
CA VAL A 28 -2.86 9.37 10.73
C VAL A 28 -4.35 9.58 10.46
N ILE A 29 -5.12 8.50 10.31
CA ILE A 29 -6.59 8.56 10.20
C ILE A 29 -7.16 9.19 11.47
N THR A 30 -8.08 10.12 11.27
CA THR A 30 -8.88 10.74 12.32
C THR A 30 -10.36 10.53 12.00
N GLY A 31 -11.11 10.03 12.98
CA GLY A 31 -12.52 9.72 12.82
C GLY A 31 -12.80 8.22 12.65
N ASP A 32 -14.03 7.91 12.25
CA ASP A 32 -14.47 6.53 12.02
C ASP A 32 -14.05 6.06 10.62
N GLU A 33 -13.18 5.07 10.59
CA GLU A 33 -12.67 4.44 9.34
C GLU A 33 -13.78 3.81 8.49
N ASN A 34 -14.92 3.43 9.10
CA ASN A 34 -16.06 2.85 8.40
C ASN A 34 -17.01 3.91 7.83
N SER A 35 -16.89 5.18 8.23
CA SER A 35 -17.70 6.27 7.72
C SER A 35 -17.18 6.77 6.38
N ALA A 36 -17.95 6.56 5.30
CA ALA A 36 -17.56 6.98 3.96
C ALA A 36 -17.33 8.50 3.87
N ASP A 37 -18.19 9.31 4.48
CA ASP A 37 -18.08 10.78 4.45
C ASP A 37 -16.82 11.28 5.19
N GLN A 38 -16.51 10.66 6.35
CA GLN A 38 -15.32 11.03 7.10
C GLN A 38 -14.06 10.63 6.34
N MET A 39 -14.05 9.46 5.73
CA MET A 39 -12.90 8.99 4.95
C MET A 39 -12.74 9.76 3.65
N ALA A 40 -13.80 10.12 2.95
CA ALA A 40 -13.72 11.02 1.79
C ALA A 40 -13.10 12.37 2.15
N ASN A 41 -13.55 12.98 3.25
CA ASN A 41 -12.96 14.23 3.76
C ASN A 41 -11.50 14.07 4.18
N PHE A 42 -11.13 12.88 4.67
CA PHE A 42 -9.74 12.57 5.02
C PHE A 42 -8.88 12.43 3.76
N CYS A 43 -9.33 11.69 2.75
CA CYS A 43 -8.62 11.49 1.48
C CYS A 43 -8.45 12.81 0.72
N ASN A 44 -9.45 13.68 0.69
CA ASN A 44 -9.38 15.03 0.11
C ASN A 44 -8.24 15.89 0.72
N GLN A 45 -7.68 15.54 1.88
CA GLN A 45 -6.50 16.22 2.40
C GLN A 45 -5.25 15.91 1.56
N PHE A 46 -5.18 14.73 0.96
CA PHE A 46 -4.05 14.35 0.11
C PHE A 46 -4.08 15.07 -1.22
N ASP A 47 -5.26 15.30 -1.80
CA ASP A 47 -5.41 16.11 -3.00
C ASP A 47 -4.86 17.52 -2.80
N LYS A 48 -5.13 18.11 -1.64
CA LYS A 48 -4.54 19.41 -1.29
C LYS A 48 -3.02 19.34 -1.20
N VAL A 49 -2.47 18.28 -0.60
CA VAL A 49 -1.02 18.10 -0.50
C VAL A 49 -0.40 17.94 -1.89
N CYS A 50 -1.01 17.12 -2.76
CA CYS A 50 -0.56 16.92 -4.13
C CYS A 50 -0.57 18.24 -4.91
N THR A 51 -1.67 18.98 -4.82
CA THR A 51 -1.84 20.26 -5.54
C THR A 51 -0.87 21.34 -5.06
N GLU A 52 -0.72 21.51 -3.75
CA GLU A 52 0.09 22.57 -3.15
C GLU A 52 1.59 22.31 -3.29
N LEU A 53 2.02 21.06 -3.28
CA LEU A 53 3.43 20.68 -3.29
C LEU A 53 3.90 20.16 -4.66
N GLY A 54 2.99 19.85 -5.57
CA GLY A 54 3.33 19.23 -6.86
C GLY A 54 3.97 17.84 -6.71
N CYS A 55 3.59 17.07 -5.69
CA CYS A 55 4.15 15.75 -5.40
C CYS A 55 3.05 14.69 -5.31
N ALA A 56 3.41 13.42 -5.49
CA ALA A 56 2.50 12.31 -5.23
C ALA A 56 2.37 12.03 -3.72
N VAL A 57 1.20 11.56 -3.29
CA VAL A 57 1.01 10.96 -1.95
C VAL A 57 0.78 9.48 -2.11
N ILE A 58 1.60 8.67 -1.46
CA ILE A 58 1.52 7.21 -1.45
C ILE A 58 1.20 6.78 -0.02
N TYR A 59 0.16 6.01 0.18
CA TYR A 59 -0.16 5.48 1.50
C TYR A 59 -0.37 3.97 1.49
N CYS A 60 0.08 3.31 2.56
CA CYS A 60 -0.07 1.88 2.77
C CYS A 60 -1.28 1.62 3.67
N HIS A 61 -2.16 0.75 3.23
CA HIS A 61 -3.35 0.34 3.95
C HIS A 61 -3.42 -1.17 4.09
N HIS A 62 -3.92 -1.66 5.22
CA HIS A 62 -4.05 -3.09 5.44
C HIS A 62 -5.28 -3.66 4.73
N HIS A 63 -5.16 -4.91 4.30
CA HIS A 63 -6.31 -5.67 3.83
C HIS A 63 -7.27 -5.99 4.97
N SER A 64 -8.55 -6.10 4.65
CA SER A 64 -9.57 -6.61 5.56
C SER A 64 -9.27 -8.06 5.92
N LYS A 65 -9.75 -8.53 7.09
CA LYS A 65 -9.55 -9.91 7.53
C LYS A 65 -10.14 -10.93 6.55
N GLY A 66 -9.54 -12.11 6.49
CA GLY A 66 -9.98 -13.27 5.70
C GLY A 66 -9.17 -13.48 4.43
N ASN A 67 -9.53 -14.52 3.67
CA ASN A 67 -8.85 -14.89 2.43
C ASN A 67 -8.97 -13.77 1.38
N GLN A 68 -7.85 -13.28 0.91
CA GLN A 68 -7.77 -12.18 -0.06
C GLN A 68 -7.78 -12.67 -1.52
N GLY A 69 -7.41 -13.92 -1.78
CA GLY A 69 -7.31 -14.47 -3.12
C GLY A 69 -8.63 -14.46 -3.91
N GLY A 70 -9.76 -14.64 -3.22
CA GLY A 70 -11.10 -14.60 -3.84
C GLY A 70 -11.74 -13.21 -3.91
N LYS A 71 -11.13 -12.17 -3.35
CA LYS A 71 -11.67 -10.81 -3.35
C LYS A 71 -11.16 -10.01 -4.54
N LYS A 72 -12.01 -9.11 -5.07
CA LYS A 72 -11.54 -8.09 -6.01
C LYS A 72 -10.66 -7.07 -5.27
N SER A 73 -9.71 -6.43 -5.98
CA SER A 73 -8.82 -5.40 -5.41
C SER A 73 -9.58 -4.35 -4.62
N MET A 74 -10.69 -3.88 -5.15
CA MET A 74 -11.53 -2.85 -4.50
C MET A 74 -12.16 -3.29 -3.18
N ASP A 75 -12.28 -4.61 -2.95
CA ASP A 75 -12.94 -5.17 -1.76
C ASP A 75 -11.92 -5.64 -0.70
N ARG A 76 -10.62 -5.46 -0.97
CA ARG A 76 -9.55 -5.94 -0.07
C ARG A 76 -9.22 -4.97 1.04
N ALA A 77 -9.29 -3.66 0.78
CA ALA A 77 -9.02 -2.66 1.80
C ALA A 77 -9.96 -2.80 3.01
N SER A 78 -9.42 -2.62 4.22
CA SER A 78 -10.24 -2.57 5.42
C SER A 78 -10.98 -1.23 5.53
N GLY A 79 -12.08 -1.19 6.28
CA GLY A 79 -12.85 0.02 6.52
C GLY A 79 -13.71 0.45 5.33
N SER A 80 -13.83 1.75 5.12
CA SER A 80 -14.67 2.32 4.06
C SER A 80 -14.12 2.03 2.67
N GLY A 81 -15.01 1.68 1.72
CA GLY A 81 -14.67 1.51 0.31
C GLY A 81 -14.13 2.76 -0.40
N VAL A 82 -14.07 3.89 0.28
CA VAL A 82 -13.44 5.13 -0.20
C VAL A 82 -11.96 4.88 -0.50
N PHE A 83 -11.24 4.17 0.37
CA PHE A 83 -9.82 3.85 0.17
C PHE A 83 -9.50 3.06 -1.10
N ALA A 84 -10.48 2.40 -1.68
CA ALA A 84 -10.32 1.67 -2.94
C ALA A 84 -10.77 2.46 -4.17
N ARG A 85 -11.54 3.54 -4.00
CA ARG A 85 -12.13 4.31 -5.10
C ARG A 85 -11.55 5.70 -5.28
N ASP A 86 -11.00 6.27 -4.21
CA ASP A 86 -10.44 7.61 -4.20
C ASP A 86 -9.04 7.70 -4.85
N PRO A 87 -8.11 6.75 -4.64
CA PRO A 87 -6.77 6.83 -5.22
C PRO A 87 -6.77 6.76 -6.75
N ASP A 88 -5.89 7.53 -7.38
CA ASP A 88 -5.65 7.46 -8.84
C ASP A 88 -5.07 6.11 -9.27
N ALA A 89 -4.32 5.45 -8.37
CA ALA A 89 -3.73 4.13 -8.61
C ALA A 89 -3.78 3.28 -7.34
N LEU A 90 -4.10 2.00 -7.50
CA LEU A 90 -4.16 1.01 -6.45
C LEU A 90 -3.19 -0.12 -6.75
N LEU A 91 -2.27 -0.40 -5.82
CA LEU A 91 -1.35 -1.52 -5.90
C LEU A 91 -1.66 -2.50 -4.76
N ASP A 92 -2.06 -3.71 -5.12
CA ASP A 92 -2.31 -4.80 -4.19
C ASP A 92 -1.10 -5.72 -4.07
N LEU A 93 -0.65 -5.95 -2.85
CA LEU A 93 0.32 -6.98 -2.53
C LEU A 93 -0.41 -8.13 -1.84
N ILE A 94 -0.45 -9.29 -2.48
CA ILE A 94 -1.18 -10.47 -2.00
C ILE A 94 -0.19 -11.61 -1.86
N GLU A 95 -0.20 -12.22 -0.69
CA GLU A 95 0.51 -13.48 -0.47
C GLU A 95 -0.13 -14.59 -1.30
N LEU A 96 0.67 -15.25 -2.13
CA LEU A 96 0.25 -16.39 -2.92
C LEU A 96 0.75 -17.66 -2.27
N GLU A 97 -0.17 -18.54 -1.91
CA GLU A 97 0.13 -19.92 -1.55
C GLU A 97 0.03 -20.80 -2.80
N PRO A 98 1.15 -21.13 -3.47
CA PRO A 98 1.09 -21.98 -4.64
C PRO A 98 0.61 -23.38 -4.24
N THR A 99 -0.32 -23.95 -5.02
CA THR A 99 -0.76 -25.32 -4.82
C THR A 99 0.39 -26.31 -5.04
N GLU A 100 0.33 -27.50 -4.41
CA GLU A 100 1.35 -28.54 -4.66
C GLU A 100 1.49 -28.91 -6.14
N ALA A 101 0.39 -28.86 -6.90
CA ALA A 101 0.40 -29.11 -8.34
C ALA A 101 1.21 -28.03 -9.10
N LEU A 102 1.06 -26.77 -8.71
CA LEU A 102 1.78 -25.65 -9.30
C LEU A 102 3.28 -25.72 -8.96
N MET A 103 3.62 -26.10 -7.72
CA MET A 103 5.01 -26.24 -7.29
C MET A 103 5.74 -27.44 -7.92
N LYS A 104 5.00 -28.44 -8.42
CA LYS A 104 5.58 -29.59 -9.13
C LYS A 104 5.94 -29.32 -10.57
N GLN A 105 5.45 -28.22 -11.15
CA GLN A 105 5.82 -27.84 -12.52
C GLN A 105 7.26 -27.30 -12.52
N GLU A 106 8.14 -27.92 -13.33
CA GLU A 106 9.57 -27.53 -13.43
C GLU A 106 9.74 -26.06 -13.85
N GLU A 107 8.85 -25.56 -14.70
CA GLU A 107 8.85 -24.19 -15.19
C GLU A 107 8.64 -23.18 -14.04
N ASN A 108 7.71 -23.47 -13.14
CA ASN A 108 7.45 -22.60 -11.97
C ASN A 108 8.58 -22.66 -10.95
N LYS A 109 9.22 -23.83 -10.79
CA LYS A 109 10.43 -23.93 -9.94
C LYS A 109 11.57 -23.08 -10.48
N ALA A 110 11.77 -23.08 -11.78
CA ALA A 110 12.81 -22.26 -12.42
C ALA A 110 12.57 -20.77 -12.24
N ILE A 111 11.33 -20.30 -12.40
CA ILE A 111 10.95 -18.89 -12.20
C ILE A 111 11.18 -18.50 -10.74
N CYS A 112 10.69 -19.27 -9.77
CA CYS A 112 10.88 -19.01 -8.35
C CYS A 112 12.38 -18.94 -7.99
N LYS A 113 13.19 -19.85 -8.54
CA LYS A 113 14.65 -19.85 -8.31
C LYS A 113 15.30 -18.59 -8.85
N VAL A 114 14.99 -18.19 -10.09
CA VAL A 114 15.55 -16.97 -10.69
C VAL A 114 15.22 -15.73 -9.85
N CYS A 115 13.98 -15.60 -9.39
CA CYS A 115 13.59 -14.49 -8.52
C CYS A 115 14.35 -14.50 -7.18
N THR A 116 14.50 -15.68 -6.56
CA THR A 116 15.25 -15.82 -5.32
C THR A 116 16.73 -15.48 -5.51
N ASP A 117 17.36 -16.04 -6.52
CA ASP A 117 18.77 -15.78 -6.84
C ASP A 117 19.02 -14.29 -7.11
N TYR A 118 18.10 -13.62 -7.82
CA TYR A 118 18.18 -12.18 -8.08
C TYR A 118 18.09 -11.36 -6.80
N LEU A 119 17.13 -11.67 -5.94
CA LEU A 119 16.92 -10.94 -4.69
C LEU A 119 18.11 -11.17 -3.73
N ASP A 120 18.59 -12.40 -3.60
CA ASP A 120 19.75 -12.72 -2.77
C ASP A 120 21.05 -12.02 -3.25
N ALA A 121 21.18 -11.80 -4.57
CA ALA A 121 22.32 -11.10 -5.15
C ALA A 121 22.28 -9.57 -4.96
N HIS A 122 21.08 -8.97 -4.91
CA HIS A 122 20.91 -7.52 -4.94
C HIS A 122 20.45 -6.91 -3.61
N PHE A 123 19.91 -7.71 -2.70
CA PHE A 123 19.43 -7.27 -1.41
C PHE A 123 20.14 -8.01 -0.28
N LYS A 124 20.61 -7.27 0.72
CA LYS A 124 21.04 -7.87 1.98
C LYS A 124 19.80 -8.08 2.84
N TRP A 125 19.41 -9.34 2.99
CA TRP A 125 18.34 -9.72 3.90
C TRP A 125 18.82 -9.62 5.35
N GLU A 126 18.04 -8.99 6.21
CA GLU A 126 18.21 -9.15 7.64
C GLU A 126 17.77 -10.57 8.03
N GLU A 127 18.51 -11.20 8.93
CA GLU A 127 18.31 -12.62 9.28
C GLU A 127 16.91 -12.94 9.80
N ASP A 128 16.20 -11.92 10.33
CA ASP A 128 14.88 -12.06 10.94
C ASP A 128 13.70 -11.73 10.00
N LEU A 129 13.95 -11.36 8.75
CA LEU A 129 12.88 -11.09 7.80
C LEU A 129 12.46 -12.37 7.07
N PRO A 130 11.14 -12.71 7.06
CA PRO A 130 10.68 -13.87 6.31
C PRO A 130 10.97 -13.64 4.81
N ARG A 131 11.67 -14.58 4.20
CA ARG A 131 11.96 -14.60 2.76
C ARG A 131 10.71 -15.03 1.99
N THR A 132 9.72 -14.19 1.96
CA THR A 132 8.50 -14.48 1.22
C THR A 132 8.52 -13.67 -0.07
N ILE A 133 8.57 -14.36 -1.20
CA ILE A 133 8.51 -13.77 -2.54
C ILE A 133 7.07 -13.92 -3.02
N TYR A 134 6.45 -12.83 -3.40
CA TYR A 134 5.07 -12.81 -3.88
C TYR A 134 5.01 -12.44 -5.35
#